data_bb3901b9175b5b1e8a4b43c11d986961
#
_entry.id   bb3901b9175b5b1e8a4b43c11d986961
#
_cell.length_a   1.000
_cell.length_b   1.000
_cell.length_c   1.000
_cell.angle_alpha   90.00
_cell.angle_beta   90.00
_cell.angle_gamma   90.00
#
_symmetry.space_group_name_H-M   'P 1'
#
loop_
_entity.id
_entity.type
_entity.pdbx_description
1 polymer ?
#
loop_
_entity_poly.entity_id
_entity_poly.type
_entity_poly.pdbx_seq_one_letter_code
_entity_poly.pdbx_strand_id
1 'polypeptide(L)'
;MRQSRALMIFAAGSGTRMGALTATQPKPMIRVAGRPLIDHALEQALAAAADPIVVNLHYLGDQLAAHLADRPVLLSWERDKVLETGGGLRKALPLLGHGPVATLNSDAAWTGENAITQLDAAWDETTMDALLLIAPPERTVGHSAPPAFSMDEHGRLSRHSITGGAGYIYTGAQIIRTDMLAGIKDEVFSMWRLWERMIAARRFFGLIHQGGWCDVGQPGSIALAEQLLSDQRGV
;
A
#
# COMPACT_ATOMS: atom_id res chain seq x y z
N MET A 1 -26.10 -2.93 -2.63
CA MET A 1 -24.85 -3.28 -3.33
C MET A 1 -23.78 -2.34 -2.78
N ARG A 2 -22.67 -2.84 -2.24
CA ARG A 2 -21.52 -1.97 -1.90
C ARG A 2 -20.97 -1.39 -3.23
N GLN A 3 -20.78 -0.08 -3.27
CA GLN A 3 -20.16 0.57 -4.42
C GLN A 3 -18.69 0.13 -4.47
N SER A 4 -18.20 -0.30 -5.64
CA SER A 4 -16.79 -0.63 -5.85
C SER A 4 -15.91 0.58 -5.53
N ARG A 5 -14.80 0.36 -4.84
CA ARG A 5 -13.86 1.43 -4.49
C ARG A 5 -12.73 1.50 -5.51
N ALA A 6 -12.42 2.71 -5.98
CA ALA A 6 -11.22 2.93 -6.75
C ALA A 6 -9.97 2.58 -5.92
N LEU A 7 -8.98 1.95 -6.56
CA LEU A 7 -7.76 1.51 -5.87
C LEU A 7 -6.52 1.87 -6.69
N MET A 8 -5.49 2.40 -6.01
CA MET A 8 -4.18 2.63 -6.58
C MET A 8 -3.15 1.64 -6.03
N ILE A 9 -2.42 0.95 -6.91
CA ILE A 9 -1.26 0.15 -6.55
C ILE A 9 0.00 0.98 -6.79
N PHE A 10 0.80 1.20 -5.74
CA PHE A 10 2.09 1.90 -5.86
C PHE A 10 3.17 0.95 -6.37
N ALA A 11 3.67 1.22 -7.58
CA ALA A 11 4.64 0.39 -8.28
C ALA A 11 5.78 1.18 -8.97
N ALA A 12 5.85 2.51 -8.79
CA ALA A 12 6.82 3.39 -9.47
C ALA A 12 8.22 3.40 -8.82
N GLY A 13 8.40 2.78 -7.65
CA GLY A 13 9.66 2.80 -6.91
C GLY A 13 10.81 2.08 -7.61
N SER A 14 12.04 2.62 -7.50
CA SER A 14 13.26 2.03 -8.10
C SER A 14 13.73 0.73 -7.41
N GLY A 15 13.26 0.43 -6.19
CA GLY A 15 13.60 -0.81 -5.49
C GLY A 15 15.08 -0.96 -5.14
N THR A 16 15.81 0.12 -4.89
CA THR A 16 17.29 0.13 -4.70
C THR A 16 17.77 -0.84 -3.62
N ARG A 17 16.99 -1.08 -2.57
CA ARG A 17 17.31 -2.03 -1.49
C ARG A 17 17.37 -3.51 -1.96
N MET A 18 16.81 -3.81 -3.13
CA MET A 18 16.86 -5.15 -3.75
C MET A 18 18.18 -5.43 -4.49
N GLY A 19 19.06 -4.43 -4.64
CA GLY A 19 20.37 -4.56 -5.24
C GLY A 19 20.32 -5.10 -6.68
N ALA A 20 21.08 -6.16 -6.97
CA ALA A 20 21.17 -6.74 -8.31
C ALA A 20 19.83 -7.24 -8.87
N LEU A 21 18.86 -7.59 -8.01
CA LEU A 21 17.55 -8.08 -8.46
C LEU A 21 16.73 -7.03 -9.21
N THR A 22 17.00 -5.75 -8.97
CA THR A 22 16.33 -4.66 -9.67
C THR A 22 17.18 -3.97 -10.73
N ALA A 23 18.36 -4.49 -11.05
CA ALA A 23 19.22 -3.94 -12.10
C ALA A 23 18.59 -4.06 -13.50
N THR A 24 17.82 -5.11 -13.77
CA THR A 24 17.26 -5.41 -15.09
C THR A 24 15.76 -5.57 -15.13
N GLN A 25 15.09 -5.50 -13.97
CA GLN A 25 13.63 -5.57 -13.87
C GLN A 25 13.11 -4.66 -12.75
N PRO A 26 11.89 -4.11 -12.85
CA PRO A 26 11.32 -3.30 -11.77
C PRO A 26 10.97 -4.20 -10.57
N LYS A 27 11.07 -3.66 -9.35
CA LYS A 27 10.80 -4.40 -8.11
C LYS A 27 9.45 -5.15 -8.12
N PRO A 28 8.34 -4.60 -8.63
CA PRO A 28 7.06 -5.30 -8.71
C PRO A 28 7.09 -6.58 -9.56
N MET A 29 8.10 -6.76 -10.40
CA MET A 29 8.29 -7.97 -11.23
C MET A 29 9.12 -9.07 -10.54
N ILE A 30 9.70 -8.81 -9.37
CA ILE A 30 10.40 -9.83 -8.58
C ILE A 30 9.39 -10.92 -8.18
N ARG A 31 9.80 -12.18 -8.34
CA ARG A 31 8.93 -13.33 -8.06
C ARG A 31 9.01 -13.74 -6.59
N VAL A 32 7.82 -14.02 -6.04
CA VAL A 32 7.62 -14.64 -4.73
C VAL A 32 6.63 -15.78 -4.94
N ALA A 33 6.95 -16.99 -4.50
CA ALA A 33 6.18 -18.20 -4.75
C ALA A 33 5.82 -18.41 -6.24
N GLY A 34 6.80 -18.12 -7.12
CA GLY A 34 6.69 -18.26 -8.56
C GLY A 34 5.91 -17.18 -9.30
N ARG A 35 5.32 -16.19 -8.61
CA ARG A 35 4.49 -15.10 -9.17
C ARG A 35 5.14 -13.74 -8.92
N PRO A 36 5.08 -12.78 -9.87
CA PRO A 36 5.50 -11.39 -9.63
C PRO A 36 4.78 -10.76 -8.43
N LEU A 37 5.46 -9.91 -7.67
CA LEU A 37 4.89 -9.17 -6.55
C LEU A 37 3.65 -8.35 -6.94
N ILE A 38 3.66 -7.75 -8.13
CA ILE A 38 2.50 -7.01 -8.63
C ILE A 38 1.25 -7.89 -8.76
N ASP A 39 1.41 -9.18 -9.10
CA ASP A 39 0.27 -10.10 -9.24
C ASP A 39 -0.35 -10.44 -7.88
N HIS A 40 0.45 -10.47 -6.80
CA HIS A 40 -0.08 -10.62 -5.44
C HIS A 40 -0.89 -9.38 -5.01
N ALA A 41 -0.40 -8.17 -5.32
CA ALA A 41 -1.12 -6.94 -5.04
C ALA A 41 -2.41 -6.81 -5.89
N LEU A 42 -2.34 -7.18 -7.17
CA LEU A 42 -3.48 -7.15 -8.07
C LEU A 42 -4.57 -8.16 -7.64
N GLU A 43 -4.18 -9.33 -7.14
CA GLU A 43 -5.13 -10.31 -6.57
C GLU A 43 -5.89 -9.73 -5.37
N GLN A 44 -5.23 -9.00 -4.47
CA GLN A 44 -5.91 -8.29 -3.37
C GLN A 44 -6.94 -7.29 -3.90
N ALA A 45 -6.58 -6.50 -4.91
CA ALA A 45 -7.48 -5.51 -5.50
C ALA A 45 -8.68 -6.16 -6.21
N LEU A 46 -8.44 -7.19 -7.02
CA LEU A 46 -9.50 -7.89 -7.76
C LEU A 46 -10.44 -8.66 -6.83
N ALA A 47 -9.91 -9.34 -5.81
CA ALA A 47 -10.73 -10.06 -4.84
C ALA A 47 -11.64 -9.14 -4.01
N ALA A 48 -11.22 -7.88 -3.80
CA ALA A 48 -12.04 -6.84 -3.19
C ALA A 48 -13.02 -6.16 -4.17
N ALA A 49 -13.07 -6.60 -5.43
CA ALA A 49 -13.86 -5.99 -6.51
C ALA A 49 -13.58 -4.48 -6.67
N ALA A 50 -12.31 -4.07 -6.50
CA ALA A 50 -11.91 -2.68 -6.70
C ALA A 50 -12.08 -2.26 -8.17
N ASP A 51 -12.62 -1.05 -8.40
CA ASP A 51 -12.84 -0.50 -9.74
C ASP A 51 -12.97 1.03 -9.67
N PRO A 52 -12.18 1.78 -10.47
CA PRO A 52 -11.04 1.33 -11.28
C PRO A 52 -9.82 0.92 -10.43
N ILE A 53 -8.96 0.06 -10.99
CA ILE A 53 -7.63 -0.24 -10.45
C ILE A 53 -6.60 0.56 -11.26
N VAL A 54 -5.78 1.36 -10.59
CA VAL A 54 -4.73 2.18 -11.21
C VAL A 54 -3.36 1.74 -10.69
N VAL A 55 -2.39 1.57 -11.59
CA VAL A 55 -0.99 1.24 -11.24
C VAL A 55 -0.09 2.39 -11.70
N ASN A 56 0.73 2.97 -10.81
CA ASN A 56 1.71 3.96 -11.24
C ASN A 56 3.02 3.31 -11.69
N LEU A 57 3.64 3.91 -12.69
CA LEU A 57 4.82 3.38 -13.38
C LEU A 57 5.91 4.45 -13.48
N HIS A 58 7.17 4.05 -13.23
CA HIS A 58 8.35 4.87 -13.48
C HIS A 58 9.55 4.00 -13.87
N TYR A 59 10.28 3.46 -12.89
CA TYR A 59 11.51 2.69 -13.11
C TYR A 59 11.22 1.41 -13.91
N LEU A 60 11.84 1.27 -15.08
CA LEU A 60 11.61 0.15 -16.02
C LEU A 60 10.12 -0.10 -16.28
N GLY A 61 9.33 0.98 -16.30
CA GLY A 61 7.87 0.94 -16.35
C GLY A 61 7.31 0.24 -17.59
N ASP A 62 8.03 0.26 -18.72
CA ASP A 62 7.59 -0.43 -19.94
C ASP A 62 7.52 -1.96 -19.76
N GLN A 63 8.40 -2.56 -18.95
CA GLN A 63 8.33 -3.99 -18.61
C GLN A 63 7.07 -4.31 -17.79
N LEU A 64 6.78 -3.45 -16.79
CA LEU A 64 5.59 -3.62 -15.97
C LEU A 64 4.31 -3.37 -16.79
N ALA A 65 4.31 -2.37 -17.67
CA ALA A 65 3.20 -2.09 -18.58
C ALA A 65 2.92 -3.28 -19.51
N ALA A 66 3.96 -3.89 -20.07
CA ALA A 66 3.84 -5.10 -20.90
C ALA A 66 3.25 -6.28 -20.13
N HIS A 67 3.65 -6.48 -18.87
CA HIS A 67 3.10 -7.53 -17.99
C HIS A 67 1.61 -7.29 -17.66
N LEU A 68 1.20 -6.04 -17.55
CA LEU A 68 -0.17 -5.64 -17.20
C LEU A 68 -1.10 -5.44 -18.41
N ALA A 69 -0.62 -5.63 -19.65
CA ALA A 69 -1.35 -5.27 -20.86
C ALA A 69 -2.74 -5.91 -20.98
N ASP A 70 -2.89 -7.17 -20.53
CA ASP A 70 -4.14 -7.92 -20.58
C ASP A 70 -4.88 -7.94 -19.22
N ARG A 71 -4.50 -7.06 -18.29
CA ARG A 71 -5.12 -6.95 -16.95
C ARG A 71 -6.12 -5.79 -16.93
N PRO A 72 -7.19 -5.87 -16.12
CA PRO A 72 -8.18 -4.81 -15.98
C PRO A 72 -7.65 -3.66 -15.11
N VAL A 73 -6.60 -2.99 -15.58
CA VAL A 73 -5.94 -1.89 -14.86
C VAL A 73 -5.71 -0.69 -15.77
N LEU A 74 -5.70 0.50 -15.19
CA LEU A 74 -5.29 1.74 -15.82
C LEU A 74 -3.86 2.08 -15.37
N LEU A 75 -3.06 2.67 -16.27
CA LEU A 75 -1.65 2.98 -16.02
C LEU A 75 -1.45 4.48 -15.83
N SER A 76 -0.87 4.88 -14.69
CA SER A 76 -0.47 6.26 -14.39
C SER A 76 1.04 6.42 -14.54
N TRP A 77 1.50 7.07 -15.61
CA TRP A 77 2.92 7.18 -15.92
C TRP A 77 3.59 8.39 -15.23
N GLU A 78 4.65 8.14 -14.49
CA GLU A 78 5.53 9.14 -13.90
C GLU A 78 6.82 9.23 -14.73
N ARG A 79 6.75 9.77 -15.97
CA ARG A 79 7.84 9.65 -16.96
C ARG A 79 9.10 10.45 -16.59
N ASP A 80 8.94 11.67 -16.11
CA ASP A 80 10.07 12.58 -15.92
C ASP A 80 10.80 12.35 -14.59
N LYS A 81 10.07 12.00 -13.55
CA LYS A 81 10.58 11.79 -12.19
C LYS A 81 9.60 10.99 -11.33
N VAL A 82 10.13 10.31 -10.32
CA VAL A 82 9.32 9.69 -9.27
C VAL A 82 8.65 10.79 -8.45
N LEU A 83 7.33 10.68 -8.26
CA LEU A 83 6.52 11.68 -7.55
C LEU A 83 6.35 11.37 -6.05
N GLU A 84 6.90 10.27 -5.57
CA GLU A 84 6.61 9.68 -4.27
C GLU A 84 5.12 9.31 -4.11
N THR A 85 4.73 8.80 -2.94
CA THR A 85 3.39 8.23 -2.76
C THR A 85 2.26 9.26 -2.85
N GLY A 86 2.46 10.45 -2.27
CA GLY A 86 1.44 11.52 -2.30
C GLY A 86 1.31 12.17 -3.68
N GLY A 87 2.45 12.49 -4.32
CA GLY A 87 2.46 13.07 -5.67
C GLY A 87 1.96 12.09 -6.72
N GLY A 88 2.33 10.81 -6.61
CA GLY A 88 1.86 9.74 -7.47
C GLY A 88 0.34 9.54 -7.35
N LEU A 89 -0.20 9.53 -6.14
CA LEU A 89 -1.65 9.45 -5.92
C LEU A 89 -2.37 10.65 -6.55
N ARG A 90 -1.86 11.89 -6.33
CA ARG A 90 -2.45 13.09 -6.93
C ARG A 90 -2.45 13.02 -8.46
N LYS A 91 -1.37 12.54 -9.09
CA LYS A 91 -1.29 12.36 -10.54
C LYS A 91 -2.31 11.35 -11.06
N ALA A 92 -2.61 10.33 -10.29
CA ALA A 92 -3.55 9.27 -10.67
C ALA A 92 -5.03 9.65 -10.47
N LEU A 93 -5.36 10.76 -9.79
CA LEU A 93 -6.76 11.16 -9.51
C LEU A 93 -7.66 11.21 -10.74
N PRO A 94 -7.24 11.71 -11.92
CA PRO A 94 -8.09 11.70 -13.12
C PRO A 94 -8.53 10.29 -13.56
N LEU A 95 -7.77 9.25 -13.18
CA LEU A 95 -8.08 7.85 -13.48
C LEU A 95 -8.87 7.18 -12.34
N LEU A 96 -8.66 7.62 -11.10
CA LEU A 96 -9.32 7.07 -9.89
C LEU A 96 -10.71 7.63 -9.68
N GLY A 97 -11.00 8.82 -10.20
CA GLY A 97 -12.28 9.51 -9.97
C GLY A 97 -12.30 10.27 -8.64
N HIS A 98 -13.50 10.50 -8.12
CA HIS A 98 -13.73 11.30 -6.91
C HIS A 98 -14.04 10.42 -5.70
N GLY A 99 -13.75 10.93 -4.51
CA GLY A 99 -14.05 10.31 -3.22
C GLY A 99 -12.86 9.61 -2.58
N PRO A 100 -13.10 8.87 -1.50
CA PRO A 100 -12.06 8.08 -0.84
C PRO A 100 -11.61 6.92 -1.72
N VAL A 101 -10.30 6.73 -1.83
CA VAL A 101 -9.67 5.66 -2.62
C VAL A 101 -8.93 4.69 -1.70
N ALA A 102 -8.84 3.43 -2.11
CA ALA A 102 -7.90 2.51 -1.50
C ALA A 102 -6.51 2.69 -2.13
N THR A 103 -5.46 2.48 -1.36
CA THR A 103 -4.10 2.36 -1.90
C THR A 103 -3.42 1.10 -1.37
N LEU A 104 -2.57 0.50 -2.19
CA LEU A 104 -1.86 -0.73 -1.86
C LEU A 104 -0.43 -0.66 -2.37
N ASN A 105 0.54 -1.02 -1.53
CA ASN A 105 1.92 -1.22 -1.97
C ASN A 105 2.04 -2.53 -2.76
N SER A 106 2.86 -2.53 -3.81
CA SER A 106 3.10 -3.70 -4.66
C SER A 106 4.16 -4.66 -4.13
N ASP A 107 4.73 -4.41 -2.96
CA ASP A 107 5.93 -5.09 -2.45
C ASP A 107 5.70 -5.88 -1.16
N ALA A 108 4.48 -6.32 -0.93
CA ALA A 108 4.12 -7.12 0.24
C ALA A 108 3.42 -8.44 -0.14
N ALA A 109 3.62 -9.45 0.70
CA ALA A 109 2.84 -10.68 0.69
C ALA A 109 1.85 -10.68 1.86
N TRP A 110 0.65 -11.17 1.62
CA TRP A 110 -0.49 -11.13 2.54
C TRP A 110 -1.06 -12.51 2.74
N THR A 111 -1.50 -12.82 3.97
CA THR A 111 -2.26 -14.02 4.28
C THR A 111 -3.47 -13.68 5.14
N GLY A 112 -4.44 -14.61 5.23
CA GLY A 112 -5.69 -14.37 5.95
C GLY A 112 -6.71 -13.59 5.11
N GLU A 113 -7.54 -12.80 5.79
CA GLU A 113 -8.59 -12.00 5.14
C GLU A 113 -7.97 -10.91 4.24
N ASN A 114 -8.61 -10.67 3.09
CA ASN A 114 -8.17 -9.67 2.12
C ASN A 114 -8.01 -8.28 2.77
N ALA A 115 -6.86 -7.66 2.54
CA ALA A 115 -6.48 -6.38 3.16
C ALA A 115 -7.48 -5.25 2.85
N ILE A 116 -7.95 -5.16 1.61
CA ILE A 116 -8.88 -4.12 1.18
C ILE A 116 -10.28 -4.38 1.70
N THR A 117 -10.73 -5.64 1.72
CA THR A 117 -12.04 -6.02 2.27
C THR A 117 -12.14 -5.69 3.77
N GLN A 118 -11.07 -5.92 4.55
CA GLN A 118 -11.02 -5.52 5.96
C GLN A 118 -11.19 -4.01 6.13
N LEU A 119 -10.46 -3.23 5.32
CA LEU A 119 -10.54 -1.77 5.34
C LEU A 119 -11.94 -1.27 4.95
N ASP A 120 -12.52 -1.83 3.90
CA ASP A 120 -13.87 -1.46 3.45
C ASP A 120 -14.97 -1.79 4.49
N ALA A 121 -14.77 -2.87 5.24
CA ALA A 121 -15.70 -3.25 6.30
C ALA A 121 -15.67 -2.30 7.50
N ALA A 122 -14.50 -1.71 7.80
CA ALA A 122 -14.27 -0.84 8.94
C ALA A 122 -14.33 0.67 8.60
N TRP A 123 -14.36 1.03 7.32
CA TRP A 123 -14.36 2.43 6.89
C TRP A 123 -15.64 3.17 7.28
N ASP A 124 -15.48 4.28 7.98
CA ASP A 124 -16.56 5.23 8.30
C ASP A 124 -16.24 6.60 7.70
N GLU A 125 -16.90 6.94 6.61
CA GLU A 125 -16.71 8.20 5.88
C GLU A 125 -17.04 9.44 6.71
N THR A 126 -17.89 9.32 7.72
CA THR A 126 -18.29 10.44 8.57
C THR A 126 -17.23 10.86 9.57
N THR A 127 -16.41 9.92 10.02
CA THR A 127 -15.39 10.13 11.07
C THR A 127 -13.96 10.05 10.58
N MET A 128 -13.70 9.35 9.46
CA MET A 128 -12.35 9.04 8.98
C MET A 128 -11.98 9.87 7.75
N ASP A 129 -10.74 10.37 7.74
CA ASP A 129 -10.08 10.89 6.53
C ASP A 129 -9.07 9.89 5.98
N ALA A 130 -8.51 9.03 6.84
CA ALA A 130 -7.81 7.82 6.43
C ALA A 130 -7.97 6.70 7.45
N LEU A 131 -7.95 5.46 6.94
CA LEU A 131 -7.89 4.22 7.70
C LEU A 131 -6.73 3.37 7.15
N LEU A 132 -5.70 3.17 7.96
CA LEU A 132 -4.51 2.39 7.63
C LEU A 132 -4.66 0.96 8.15
N LEU A 133 -4.29 -0.01 7.34
CA LEU A 133 -4.07 -1.37 7.83
C LEU A 133 -2.69 -1.43 8.46
N ILE A 134 -2.62 -1.80 9.73
CA ILE A 134 -1.41 -1.81 10.55
C ILE A 134 -1.20 -3.20 11.16
N ALA A 135 0.03 -3.48 11.55
CA ALA A 135 0.37 -4.69 12.27
C ALA A 135 1.32 -4.39 13.45
N PRO A 136 1.21 -5.10 14.58
CA PRO A 136 2.19 -4.99 15.63
C PRO A 136 3.50 -5.65 15.18
N PRO A 137 4.69 -5.16 15.62
CA PRO A 137 5.99 -5.61 15.13
C PRO A 137 6.19 -7.13 15.20
N GLU A 138 5.72 -7.79 16.23
CA GLU A 138 5.83 -9.23 16.44
C GLU A 138 5.02 -10.08 15.46
N ARG A 139 4.11 -9.46 14.70
CA ARG A 139 3.30 -10.10 13.66
C ARG A 139 3.74 -9.71 12.25
N THR A 140 4.87 -8.99 12.11
CA THR A 140 5.42 -8.58 10.82
C THR A 140 6.62 -9.44 10.45
N VAL A 141 6.76 -9.75 9.18
CA VAL A 141 7.86 -10.54 8.62
C VAL A 141 8.59 -9.69 7.57
N GLY A 142 9.93 -9.80 7.51
CA GLY A 142 10.74 -9.12 6.50
C GLY A 142 10.88 -7.60 6.70
N HIS A 143 10.20 -7.01 7.67
CA HIS A 143 10.26 -5.58 7.98
C HIS A 143 11.34 -5.28 9.01
N SER A 144 12.13 -4.23 8.80
CA SER A 144 13.25 -3.87 9.67
C SER A 144 13.19 -2.44 10.21
N ALA A 145 12.27 -1.61 9.72
CA ALA A 145 12.13 -0.26 10.21
C ALA A 145 11.38 -0.24 11.56
N PRO A 146 11.64 0.77 12.43
CA PRO A 146 10.90 0.93 13.67
C PRO A 146 9.41 1.22 13.40
N PRO A 147 8.52 0.96 14.38
CA PRO A 147 7.11 1.33 14.29
C PRO A 147 6.93 2.81 13.94
N ALA A 148 5.98 3.10 13.09
CA ALA A 148 5.69 4.47 12.63
C ALA A 148 4.55 5.12 13.42
N PHE A 149 3.64 4.32 13.99
CA PHE A 149 2.41 4.79 14.60
C PHE A 149 2.19 4.23 16.01
N SER A 150 1.53 5.03 16.85
CA SER A 150 0.85 4.60 18.07
C SER A 150 -0.65 4.72 17.86
N MET A 151 -1.45 3.87 18.51
CA MET A 151 -2.90 3.86 18.39
C MET A 151 -3.55 4.07 19.77
N ASP A 152 -4.52 4.97 19.86
CA ASP A 152 -5.30 5.19 21.08
C ASP A 152 -6.45 4.17 21.23
N GLU A 153 -7.17 4.23 22.34
CA GLU A 153 -8.33 3.36 22.65
C GLU A 153 -9.51 3.50 21.67
N HIS A 154 -9.53 4.60 20.89
CA HIS A 154 -10.54 4.86 19.88
C HIS A 154 -10.08 4.46 18.46
N GLY A 155 -8.90 3.84 18.32
CA GLY A 155 -8.32 3.46 17.03
C GLY A 155 -7.66 4.61 16.27
N ARG A 156 -7.49 5.80 16.89
CA ARG A 156 -6.82 6.92 16.24
C ARG A 156 -5.31 6.75 16.26
N LEU A 157 -4.68 7.00 15.12
CA LEU A 157 -3.24 6.93 14.97
C LEU A 157 -2.57 8.29 15.21
N SER A 158 -1.41 8.23 15.84
CA SER A 158 -0.44 9.32 15.97
C SER A 158 0.96 8.83 15.58
N ARG A 159 1.92 9.75 15.36
CA ARG A 159 3.32 9.34 15.20
C ARG A 159 3.79 8.58 16.42
N HIS A 160 4.45 7.44 16.19
CA HIS A 160 5.05 6.69 17.29
C HIS A 160 6.24 7.46 17.88
N SER A 161 6.33 7.49 19.21
CA SER A 161 7.49 7.96 19.94
C SER A 161 8.05 6.83 20.79
N ILE A 162 9.37 6.79 20.95
CA ILE A 162 10.09 5.74 21.73
C ILE A 162 9.56 5.60 23.17
N THR A 163 8.93 6.65 23.70
CA THR A 163 8.34 6.69 25.05
C THR A 163 6.84 6.35 25.08
N GLY A 164 6.24 6.05 23.92
CA GLY A 164 4.79 6.05 23.70
C GLY A 164 4.15 4.68 23.52
N GLY A 165 4.25 3.74 24.46
CA GLY A 165 3.45 2.50 24.42
C GLY A 165 3.73 1.59 23.22
N ALA A 166 2.75 0.73 22.85
CA ALA A 166 2.86 -0.18 21.72
C ALA A 166 2.93 0.57 20.38
N GLY A 167 3.93 0.24 19.58
CA GLY A 167 4.07 0.80 18.23
C GLY A 167 3.50 -0.14 17.16
N TYR A 168 3.07 0.45 16.03
CA TYR A 168 2.50 -0.28 14.91
C TYR A 168 3.22 0.06 13.60
N ILE A 169 3.29 -0.93 12.71
CA ILE A 169 3.88 -0.85 11.39
C ILE A 169 2.74 -0.68 10.38
N TYR A 170 2.89 0.26 9.46
CA TYR A 170 2.00 0.41 8.31
C TYR A 170 2.28 -0.68 7.28
N THR A 171 1.27 -1.44 6.94
CA THR A 171 1.39 -2.62 6.07
C THR A 171 1.36 -2.29 4.57
N GLY A 172 1.21 -1.02 4.21
CA GLY A 172 1.13 -0.60 2.81
C GLY A 172 -0.29 -0.58 2.23
N ALA A 173 -1.34 -0.86 3.03
CA ALA A 173 -2.73 -0.80 2.60
C ALA A 173 -3.51 0.25 3.40
N GLN A 174 -4.28 1.10 2.74
CA GLN A 174 -5.15 2.10 3.38
C GLN A 174 -6.34 2.49 2.51
N ILE A 175 -7.35 3.07 3.12
CA ILE A 175 -8.36 3.92 2.48
C ILE A 175 -8.07 5.37 2.89
N ILE A 176 -8.11 6.30 1.93
CA ILE A 176 -7.77 7.70 2.17
C ILE A 176 -8.65 8.65 1.37
N ARG A 177 -9.09 9.73 1.99
CA ARG A 177 -9.75 10.86 1.30
C ARG A 177 -8.72 11.65 0.49
N THR A 178 -9.10 12.04 -0.71
CA THR A 178 -8.20 12.69 -1.66
C THR A 178 -8.39 14.21 -1.74
N ASP A 179 -9.41 14.76 -1.11
CA ASP A 179 -9.78 16.17 -1.18
C ASP A 179 -8.62 17.12 -0.81
N MET A 180 -7.84 16.73 0.20
CA MET A 180 -6.70 17.54 0.69
C MET A 180 -5.48 17.56 -0.24
N LEU A 181 -5.43 16.69 -1.27
CA LEU A 181 -4.33 16.66 -2.23
C LEU A 181 -4.21 17.94 -3.05
N ALA A 182 -5.34 18.55 -3.39
CA ALA A 182 -5.36 19.82 -4.15
C ALA A 182 -4.67 20.97 -3.43
N GLY A 183 -4.63 20.94 -2.09
CA GLY A 183 -3.99 22.00 -1.27
C GLY A 183 -2.47 21.83 -1.10
N ILE A 184 -1.83 20.80 -1.69
CA ILE A 184 -0.38 20.59 -1.63
C ILE A 184 0.24 21.16 -2.91
N LYS A 185 1.12 22.15 -2.78
CA LYS A 185 1.75 22.83 -3.92
C LYS A 185 2.93 22.05 -4.51
N ASP A 186 3.65 21.30 -3.66
CA ASP A 186 4.79 20.50 -4.10
C ASP A 186 4.33 19.43 -5.10
N GLU A 187 5.11 19.23 -6.17
CA GLU A 187 4.81 18.17 -7.14
C GLU A 187 5.23 16.79 -6.62
N VAL A 188 6.39 16.70 -6.01
CA VAL A 188 6.96 15.49 -5.41
C VAL A 188 6.78 15.56 -3.90
N PHE A 189 5.99 14.64 -3.34
CA PHE A 189 5.78 14.59 -1.90
C PHE A 189 5.30 13.23 -1.44
N SER A 190 5.69 12.88 -0.21
CA SER A 190 5.28 11.66 0.47
C SER A 190 3.85 11.78 1.02
N MET A 191 3.17 10.65 1.17
CA MET A 191 1.87 10.54 1.83
C MET A 191 1.85 11.13 3.25
N TRP A 192 3.00 11.22 3.92
CA TRP A 192 3.14 11.86 5.23
C TRP A 192 2.59 13.28 5.28
N ARG A 193 2.64 14.03 4.17
CA ARG A 193 2.08 15.39 4.09
C ARG A 193 0.55 15.42 4.29
N LEU A 194 -0.15 14.36 3.89
CA LEU A 194 -1.58 14.20 4.14
C LEU A 194 -1.82 13.67 5.55
N TRP A 195 -1.10 12.61 5.91
CA TRP A 195 -1.26 11.97 7.21
C TRP A 195 -1.08 12.94 8.36
N GLU A 196 -0.09 13.85 8.31
CA GLU A 196 0.10 14.87 9.33
C GLU A 196 -1.12 15.79 9.51
N ARG A 197 -1.77 16.16 8.41
CA ARG A 197 -3.00 16.98 8.47
C ARG A 197 -4.16 16.19 9.07
N MET A 198 -4.31 14.91 8.71
CA MET A 198 -5.36 14.03 9.21
C MET A 198 -5.15 13.66 10.69
N ILE A 199 -3.88 13.50 11.12
CA ILE A 199 -3.52 13.32 12.54
C ILE A 199 -3.91 14.57 13.33
N ALA A 200 -3.55 15.76 12.84
CA ALA A 200 -3.89 17.02 13.50
C ALA A 200 -5.42 17.24 13.60
N ALA A 201 -6.17 16.80 12.60
CA ALA A 201 -7.65 16.82 12.58
C ALA A 201 -8.28 15.70 13.44
N ARG A 202 -7.50 14.77 14.00
CA ARG A 202 -7.96 13.59 14.76
C ARG A 202 -8.89 12.67 13.93
N ARG A 203 -8.66 12.59 12.61
CA ARG A 203 -9.45 11.83 11.65
C ARG A 203 -8.62 10.75 10.93
N PHE A 204 -7.53 10.31 11.56
CA PHE A 204 -6.56 9.34 11.06
C PHE A 204 -6.59 8.09 11.93
N PHE A 205 -6.98 6.94 11.35
CA PHE A 205 -7.28 5.74 12.11
C PHE A 205 -6.46 4.54 11.64
N GLY A 206 -6.35 3.52 12.50
CA GLY A 206 -5.71 2.24 12.22
C GLY A 206 -6.65 1.07 12.46
N LEU A 207 -6.49 0.05 11.62
CA LEU A 207 -7.10 -1.26 11.76
C LEU A 207 -5.99 -2.32 11.82
N ILE A 208 -6.01 -3.16 12.85
CA ILE A 208 -5.01 -4.24 12.98
C ILE A 208 -5.37 -5.36 12.00
N HIS A 209 -4.42 -5.68 11.10
CA HIS A 209 -4.56 -6.79 10.16
C HIS A 209 -4.71 -8.13 10.87
N GLN A 210 -5.70 -8.92 10.48
CA GLN A 210 -6.04 -10.20 11.10
C GLN A 210 -5.28 -11.39 10.49
N GLY A 211 -4.41 -11.16 9.50
CA GLY A 211 -3.59 -12.18 8.86
C GLY A 211 -2.09 -11.99 9.08
N GLY A 212 -1.28 -12.70 8.31
CA GLY A 212 0.15 -12.50 8.20
C GLY A 212 0.48 -11.47 7.11
N TRP A 213 1.59 -10.78 7.31
CA TRP A 213 2.10 -9.79 6.37
C TRP A 213 3.62 -9.84 6.33
N CYS A 214 4.17 -9.81 5.11
CA CYS A 214 5.62 -9.76 4.87
C CYS A 214 5.97 -8.58 3.96
N ASP A 215 6.89 -7.72 4.44
CA ASP A 215 7.53 -6.69 3.61
C ASP A 215 8.64 -7.31 2.75
N VAL A 216 8.47 -7.32 1.43
CA VAL A 216 9.50 -7.77 0.49
C VAL A 216 10.37 -6.58 0.09
N GLY A 217 10.99 -5.96 1.09
CA GLY A 217 11.80 -4.75 0.95
C GLY A 217 13.27 -5.01 0.58
N GLN A 218 13.76 -6.24 0.75
CA GLN A 218 15.15 -6.64 0.54
C GLN A 218 15.23 -8.11 0.09
N PRO A 219 16.34 -8.58 -0.53
CA PRO A 219 16.44 -9.94 -1.09
C PRO A 219 16.12 -11.06 -0.09
N GLY A 220 16.57 -10.95 1.16
CA GLY A 220 16.29 -11.94 2.20
C GLY A 220 14.82 -12.08 2.58
N SER A 221 13.99 -11.07 2.30
CA SER A 221 12.55 -11.13 2.58
C SER A 221 11.78 -12.00 1.58
N ILE A 222 12.37 -12.38 0.43
CA ILE A 222 11.70 -13.24 -0.56
C ILE A 222 11.39 -14.60 0.06
N ALA A 223 12.40 -15.27 0.63
CA ALA A 223 12.23 -16.59 1.26
C ALA A 223 11.24 -16.54 2.44
N LEU A 224 11.26 -15.45 3.21
CA LEU A 224 10.32 -15.23 4.33
C LEU A 224 8.87 -15.09 3.83
N ALA A 225 8.67 -14.37 2.72
CA ALA A 225 7.35 -14.23 2.11
C ALA A 225 6.84 -15.56 1.53
N GLU A 226 7.73 -16.34 0.91
CA GLU A 226 7.40 -17.69 0.39
C GLU A 226 6.99 -18.64 1.51
N GLN A 227 7.71 -18.62 2.64
CA GLN A 227 7.35 -19.40 3.81
C GLN A 227 5.98 -18.98 4.34
N LEU A 228 5.74 -17.68 4.55
CA LEU A 228 4.45 -17.15 5.01
C LEU A 228 3.28 -17.63 4.13
N LEU A 229 3.46 -17.61 2.80
CA LEU A 229 2.44 -18.03 1.83
C LEU A 229 2.25 -19.56 1.80
N SER A 230 3.30 -20.35 2.09
CA SER A 230 3.21 -21.81 2.11
C SER A 230 2.49 -22.32 3.36
N ASP A 231 2.75 -21.69 4.51
CA ASP A 231 2.14 -22.10 5.79
C ASP A 231 0.61 -21.95 5.78
N GLN A 232 0.07 -21.06 4.94
CA GLN A 232 -1.38 -20.90 4.75
C GLN A 232 -2.00 -22.01 3.87
N ARG A 233 -1.23 -22.63 2.97
CA ARG A 233 -1.74 -23.70 2.09
C ARG A 233 -1.74 -25.07 2.73
N GLY A 234 -1.16 -25.21 3.92
CA GLY A 234 -1.03 -26.46 4.69
C GLY A 234 -2.07 -26.63 5.78
N VAL A 235 -3.08 -25.76 5.88
CA VAL A 235 -4.19 -25.85 6.86
C VAL A 235 -5.50 -26.18 6.17
#